data_798cce9ec2a8ebc2e66f89eb2f0c25b5
#
_entry.id   798cce9ec2a8ebc2e66f89eb2f0c25b5
#
_cell.length_a   1.000
_cell.length_b   1.000
_cell.length_c   1.000
_cell.angle_alpha   90.00
_cell.angle_beta   90.00
_cell.angle_gamma   90.00
#
_symmetry.space_group_name_H-M   'P 1'
#
loop_
_entity.id
_entity.type
_entity.pdbx_description
1 polymer ?
#
loop_
_entity_poly.entity_id
_entity_poly.type
_entity_poly.pdbx_seq_one_letter_code
_entity_poly.pdbx_strand_id
1 'polypeptide(L)'
;MKIILQYITLFAVVLCCFAACQNDEKESSRHMSKEKLIELNTILVRMDSMYITMYSDTMNLNSHPTPSGLWLTIHDEGNGDLIETGQTVDIAFKISNLKGKTYYTSETEGSRQIVVGKGDIEDGLNETLQMLRPHARATAILIPDKAFGLLGDNNKIRGRQILRYDIEILDVK
;
A
#
# COMPACT_ATOMS: atom_id res chain seq x y z
N MET A 1 -70.58 -12.83 -19.78
CA MET A 1 -69.88 -13.10 -18.51
C MET A 1 -68.70 -14.05 -18.67
N LYS A 2 -68.80 -15.17 -19.37
CA LYS A 2 -67.71 -16.15 -19.61
C LYS A 2 -66.53 -15.59 -20.42
N ILE A 3 -66.76 -14.74 -21.42
CA ILE A 3 -65.71 -14.17 -22.29
C ILE A 3 -64.84 -13.17 -21.53
N ILE A 4 -65.45 -12.35 -20.68
CA ILE A 4 -64.68 -11.35 -19.87
C ILE A 4 -63.75 -12.06 -18.86
N LEU A 5 -64.25 -13.16 -18.27
CA LEU A 5 -63.42 -13.94 -17.32
C LEU A 5 -62.21 -14.59 -18.02
N GLN A 6 -62.36 -15.01 -19.27
CA GLN A 6 -61.33 -15.62 -20.09
C GLN A 6 -60.18 -14.60 -20.44
N TYR A 7 -60.55 -13.35 -20.70
CA TYR A 7 -59.56 -12.29 -20.94
C TYR A 7 -58.83 -11.87 -19.67
N ILE A 8 -59.50 -11.88 -18.52
CA ILE A 8 -58.88 -11.58 -17.22
C ILE A 8 -57.86 -12.66 -16.85
N THR A 9 -58.16 -13.93 -17.07
CA THR A 9 -57.21 -15.03 -16.80
C THR A 9 -56.01 -15.00 -17.76
N LEU A 10 -56.24 -14.69 -19.04
CA LEU A 10 -55.14 -14.55 -20.02
C LEU A 10 -54.23 -13.38 -19.68
N PHE A 11 -54.78 -12.24 -19.24
CA PHE A 11 -54.02 -11.07 -18.83
C PHE A 11 -53.22 -11.33 -17.56
N ALA A 12 -53.75 -12.07 -16.58
CA ALA A 12 -53.02 -12.45 -15.35
C ALA A 12 -51.85 -13.39 -15.64
N VAL A 13 -52.00 -14.34 -16.59
CA VAL A 13 -50.90 -15.24 -16.99
C VAL A 13 -49.77 -14.47 -17.69
N VAL A 14 -50.12 -13.52 -18.56
CA VAL A 14 -49.11 -12.67 -19.23
C VAL A 14 -48.38 -11.77 -18.22
N LEU A 15 -49.07 -11.25 -17.21
CA LEU A 15 -48.44 -10.43 -16.17
C LEU A 15 -47.48 -11.25 -15.30
N CYS A 16 -47.78 -12.52 -15.00
CA CYS A 16 -46.88 -13.41 -14.25
C CYS A 16 -45.60 -13.76 -15.03
N CYS A 17 -45.64 -13.84 -16.36
CA CYS A 17 -44.47 -14.13 -17.18
C CYS A 17 -43.48 -12.95 -17.22
N PHE A 18 -43.92 -11.72 -17.05
CA PHE A 18 -43.05 -10.56 -17.00
C PHE A 18 -42.35 -10.36 -15.62
N ALA A 19 -42.88 -10.95 -14.55
CA ALA A 19 -42.29 -10.85 -13.22
C ALA A 19 -41.17 -11.88 -12.97
N ALA A 20 -41.01 -12.90 -13.81
CA ALA A 20 -40.06 -14.00 -13.63
C ALA A 20 -38.69 -13.77 -14.28
N CYS A 21 -38.46 -12.66 -15.01
CA CYS A 21 -37.20 -12.42 -15.74
C CYS A 21 -36.45 -11.14 -15.31
N GLN A 22 -36.42 -10.85 -14.02
CA GLN A 22 -35.54 -9.81 -13.55
C GLN A 22 -35.08 -10.16 -12.14
N ASN A 23 -33.99 -10.92 -11.97
CA ASN A 23 -33.10 -10.75 -10.78
C ASN A 23 -31.80 -11.55 -10.77
N ASP A 24 -31.43 -12.36 -11.77
CA ASP A 24 -30.24 -13.23 -11.62
C ASP A 24 -28.95 -12.74 -12.31
N GLU A 25 -28.97 -11.67 -13.10
CA GLU A 25 -27.77 -11.26 -13.85
C GLU A 25 -27.00 -10.06 -13.24
N LYS A 26 -27.54 -9.36 -12.26
CA LYS A 26 -26.84 -8.16 -11.69
C LYS A 26 -26.00 -8.40 -10.43
N GLU A 27 -26.13 -9.53 -9.78
CA GLU A 27 -25.38 -9.82 -8.56
C GLU A 27 -24.05 -10.56 -8.81
N SER A 28 -23.94 -11.29 -9.93
CA SER A 28 -22.74 -12.06 -10.28
C SER A 28 -21.52 -11.22 -10.70
N SER A 29 -21.71 -9.97 -11.08
CA SER A 29 -20.61 -9.12 -11.61
C SER A 29 -19.93 -8.20 -10.58
N ARG A 30 -20.39 -8.19 -9.33
CA ARG A 30 -19.85 -7.31 -8.27
C ARG A 30 -19.07 -7.99 -7.17
N HIS A 31 -19.13 -9.30 -7.05
CA HIS A 31 -18.38 -10.05 -6.05
C HIS A 31 -17.26 -10.83 -6.73
N MET A 32 -16.09 -10.18 -6.86
CA MET A 32 -14.86 -10.92 -7.14
C MET A 32 -14.62 -11.87 -5.98
N SER A 33 -14.43 -13.18 -6.23
CA SER A 33 -14.23 -14.14 -5.16
C SER A 33 -12.97 -13.78 -4.36
N LYS A 34 -12.95 -14.14 -3.09
CA LYS A 34 -11.80 -13.90 -2.21
C LYS A 34 -10.51 -14.49 -2.79
N GLU A 35 -10.60 -15.68 -3.39
CA GLU A 35 -9.49 -16.38 -4.03
C GLU A 35 -8.91 -15.56 -5.18
N LYS A 36 -9.77 -14.98 -6.02
CA LYS A 36 -9.34 -14.15 -7.15
C LYS A 36 -8.70 -12.84 -6.70
N LEU A 37 -9.18 -12.26 -5.59
CA LEU A 37 -8.56 -11.08 -4.97
C LEU A 37 -7.16 -11.41 -4.45
N ILE A 38 -6.99 -12.55 -3.79
CA ILE A 38 -5.69 -13.03 -3.29
C ILE A 38 -4.72 -13.27 -4.47
N GLU A 39 -5.20 -13.94 -5.53
CA GLU A 39 -4.40 -14.18 -6.73
C GLU A 39 -3.93 -12.87 -7.37
N LEU A 40 -4.83 -11.92 -7.56
CA LEU A 40 -4.49 -10.61 -8.12
C LEU A 40 -3.50 -9.86 -7.25
N ASN A 41 -3.69 -9.85 -5.93
CA ASN A 41 -2.75 -9.21 -5.01
C ASN A 41 -1.36 -9.86 -5.09
N THR A 42 -1.30 -11.18 -5.16
CA THR A 42 -0.03 -11.93 -5.33
C THR A 42 0.69 -11.54 -6.62
N ILE A 43 -0.04 -11.42 -7.74
CA ILE A 43 0.52 -10.97 -9.02
C ILE A 43 1.06 -9.55 -8.89
N LEU A 44 0.29 -8.65 -8.28
CA LEU A 44 0.67 -7.25 -8.11
C LEU A 44 1.94 -7.09 -7.25
N VAL A 45 2.02 -7.81 -6.13
CA VAL A 45 3.21 -7.80 -5.26
C VAL A 45 4.44 -8.33 -6.01
N ARG A 46 4.27 -9.39 -6.82
CA ARG A 46 5.37 -9.91 -7.64
C ARG A 46 5.85 -8.89 -8.67
N MET A 47 4.94 -8.19 -9.35
CA MET A 47 5.28 -7.14 -10.31
C MET A 47 6.00 -5.98 -9.62
N ASP A 48 5.54 -5.55 -8.46
CA ASP A 48 6.18 -4.50 -7.67
C ASP A 48 7.61 -4.92 -7.27
N SER A 49 7.80 -6.16 -6.79
CA SER A 49 9.12 -6.70 -6.45
C SER A 49 10.07 -6.74 -7.66
N MET A 50 9.59 -7.20 -8.82
CA MET A 50 10.40 -7.18 -10.05
C MET A 50 10.81 -5.75 -10.45
N TYR A 51 9.89 -4.80 -10.35
CA TYR A 51 10.18 -3.40 -10.67
C TYR A 51 11.18 -2.79 -9.70
N ILE A 52 11.09 -3.10 -8.40
CA ILE A 52 12.06 -2.66 -7.39
C ILE A 52 13.45 -3.27 -7.66
N THR A 53 13.51 -4.55 -8.00
CA THR A 53 14.79 -5.21 -8.36
C THR A 53 15.46 -4.49 -9.52
N MET A 54 14.75 -4.29 -10.62
CA MET A 54 15.27 -3.58 -11.79
C MET A 54 15.73 -2.15 -11.46
N TYR A 55 14.98 -1.45 -10.62
CA TYR A 55 15.35 -0.11 -10.15
C TYR A 55 16.62 -0.15 -9.30
N SER A 56 16.71 -1.07 -8.33
CA SER A 56 17.87 -1.26 -7.46
C SER A 56 19.14 -1.54 -8.28
N ASP A 57 19.06 -2.44 -9.25
CA ASP A 57 20.16 -2.78 -10.12
C ASP A 57 20.61 -1.56 -10.95
N THR A 58 19.65 -0.81 -11.51
CA THR A 58 19.93 0.40 -12.31
C THR A 58 20.59 1.49 -11.48
N MET A 59 20.20 1.63 -10.23
CA MET A 59 20.70 2.65 -9.29
C MET A 59 21.93 2.19 -8.50
N ASN A 60 22.43 0.96 -8.76
CA ASN A 60 23.50 0.32 -7.98
C ASN A 60 23.23 0.33 -6.46
N LEU A 61 21.97 0.16 -6.08
CA LEU A 61 21.59 0.01 -4.68
C LEU A 61 21.79 -1.46 -4.29
N ASN A 62 22.64 -1.73 -3.30
CA ASN A 62 22.76 -3.08 -2.70
C ASN A 62 21.56 -3.36 -1.79
N SER A 63 20.33 -3.22 -2.33
CA SER A 63 19.14 -3.46 -1.55
C SER A 63 18.69 -4.91 -1.63
N HIS A 64 18.37 -5.48 -0.48
CA HIS A 64 17.85 -6.83 -0.35
C HIS A 64 16.42 -6.79 0.19
N PRO A 65 15.53 -7.62 -0.34
CA PRO A 65 14.18 -7.71 0.20
C PRO A 65 14.22 -8.35 1.60
N THR A 66 13.53 -7.76 2.55
CA THR A 66 13.21 -8.40 3.82
C THR A 66 12.08 -9.42 3.61
N PRO A 67 11.88 -10.35 4.56
CA PRO A 67 10.75 -11.28 4.50
C PRO A 67 9.37 -10.60 4.44
N SER A 68 9.26 -9.36 4.91
CA SER A 68 8.03 -8.56 4.88
C SER A 68 7.78 -7.86 3.55
N GLY A 69 8.75 -7.85 2.61
CA GLY A 69 8.66 -7.16 1.33
C GLY A 69 9.15 -5.70 1.35
N LEU A 70 9.85 -5.29 2.40
CA LEU A 70 10.63 -4.06 2.46
C LEU A 70 11.99 -4.30 1.77
N TRP A 71 12.49 -3.30 1.04
CA TRP A 71 13.81 -3.29 0.43
C TRP A 71 14.66 -2.24 1.12
N LEU A 72 15.78 -2.65 1.73
CA LEU A 72 16.63 -1.78 2.54
C LEU A 72 18.07 -1.78 2.02
N THR A 73 18.63 -0.58 1.93
CA THR A 73 20.06 -0.32 1.72
C THR A 73 20.55 0.58 2.84
N ILE A 74 21.48 0.11 3.63
CA ILE A 74 22.14 0.92 4.67
C ILE A 74 23.39 1.52 4.06
N HIS A 75 23.47 2.85 4.04
CA HIS A 75 24.62 3.61 3.53
C HIS A 75 25.62 3.93 4.64
N ASP A 76 25.12 4.09 5.87
CA ASP A 76 25.89 4.32 7.08
C ASP A 76 25.20 3.58 8.22
N GLU A 77 25.93 2.69 8.88
CA GLU A 77 25.39 1.84 9.97
C GLU A 77 25.03 2.65 11.22
N GLY A 78 25.59 3.86 11.36
CA GLY A 78 25.47 4.61 12.61
C GLY A 78 26.23 3.96 13.77
N ASN A 79 25.76 4.18 14.99
CA ASN A 79 26.42 3.65 16.20
C ASN A 79 25.39 3.28 17.29
N GLY A 80 25.85 2.53 18.30
CA GLY A 80 24.98 2.07 19.39
C GLY A 80 24.11 0.88 19.04
N ASP A 81 23.04 0.67 19.80
CA ASP A 81 22.11 -0.44 19.64
C ASP A 81 21.05 -0.14 18.57
N LEU A 82 20.37 -1.18 18.09
CA LEU A 82 19.24 -1.02 17.20
C LEU A 82 18.10 -0.27 17.89
N ILE A 83 17.39 0.53 17.11
CA ILE A 83 16.23 1.27 17.60
C ILE A 83 15.11 0.29 17.99
N GLU A 84 14.57 0.46 19.19
CA GLU A 84 13.54 -0.41 19.75
C GLU A 84 12.15 0.24 19.74
N THR A 85 11.13 -0.60 19.80
CA THR A 85 9.75 -0.17 19.99
C THR A 85 9.59 0.68 21.26
N GLY A 86 8.91 1.80 21.16
CA GLY A 86 8.68 2.74 22.26
C GLY A 86 9.67 3.91 22.31
N GLN A 87 10.82 3.81 21.65
CA GLN A 87 11.76 4.92 21.54
C GLN A 87 11.20 6.02 20.62
N THR A 88 11.58 7.24 20.90
CA THR A 88 11.29 8.41 20.04
C THR A 88 12.50 8.70 19.17
N VAL A 89 12.30 8.67 17.87
CA VAL A 89 13.35 8.90 16.86
C VAL A 89 13.07 10.20 16.14
N ASP A 90 14.07 11.05 15.98
CA ASP A 90 14.04 12.23 15.13
C ASP A 90 14.75 11.91 13.81
N ILE A 91 14.07 12.07 12.69
CA ILE A 91 14.58 11.73 11.36
C ILE A 91 14.61 12.92 10.42
N ALA A 92 15.67 13.03 9.63
CA ALA A 92 15.62 13.72 8.35
C ALA A 92 15.21 12.72 7.28
N PHE A 93 14.38 13.16 6.33
CA PHE A 93 13.79 12.25 5.35
C PHE A 93 13.53 12.92 4.00
N LYS A 94 13.47 12.09 2.98
CA LYS A 94 12.93 12.42 1.65
C LYS A 94 12.09 11.27 1.14
N ILE A 95 10.84 11.56 0.77
CA ILE A 95 9.89 10.59 0.22
C ILE A 95 9.69 10.91 -1.26
N SER A 96 9.97 9.95 -2.12
CA SER A 96 9.84 10.07 -3.57
C SER A 96 9.30 8.78 -4.20
N ASN A 97 8.84 8.87 -5.46
CA ASN A 97 8.61 7.66 -6.24
C ASN A 97 9.90 7.22 -6.95
N LEU A 98 9.89 6.03 -7.54
CA LEU A 98 11.06 5.49 -8.25
C LEU A 98 11.37 6.22 -9.58
N LYS A 99 10.49 7.12 -10.03
CA LYS A 99 10.72 8.00 -11.21
C LYS A 99 11.36 9.33 -10.83
N GLY A 100 11.71 9.53 -9.55
CA GLY A 100 12.39 10.74 -9.05
C GLY A 100 11.47 11.89 -8.64
N LYS A 101 10.14 11.73 -8.69
CA LYS A 101 9.23 12.76 -8.17
C LYS A 101 9.25 12.73 -6.65
N THR A 102 9.71 13.82 -6.03
CA THR A 102 9.67 14.05 -4.58
C THR A 102 8.29 14.50 -4.15
N TYR A 103 7.79 13.92 -3.06
CA TYR A 103 6.51 14.26 -2.43
C TYR A 103 6.71 15.08 -1.16
N TYR A 104 7.61 14.62 -0.29
CA TYR A 104 7.90 15.22 1.01
C TYR A 104 9.40 15.18 1.29
N THR A 105 9.89 16.17 2.02
CA THR A 105 11.29 16.24 2.46
C THR A 105 11.41 17.08 3.72
N SER A 106 12.33 16.70 4.61
CA SER A 106 12.63 17.47 5.81
C SER A 106 13.20 18.86 5.52
N GLU A 107 13.73 19.12 4.32
CA GLU A 107 14.14 20.47 3.89
C GLU A 107 12.96 21.45 3.85
N THR A 108 11.75 20.98 3.53
CA THR A 108 10.55 21.80 3.42
C THR A 108 9.61 21.68 4.61
N GLU A 109 9.62 20.57 5.33
CA GLU A 109 8.65 20.25 6.39
C GLU A 109 9.30 20.18 7.78
N GLY A 110 10.64 20.25 7.86
CA GLY A 110 11.39 20.00 9.07
C GLY A 110 11.62 18.50 9.33
N SER A 111 12.41 18.16 10.34
CA SER A 111 12.60 16.80 10.81
C SER A 111 11.27 16.24 11.38
N ARG A 112 11.13 14.92 11.38
CA ARG A 112 9.94 14.25 11.90
C ARG A 112 10.27 13.43 13.13
N GLN A 113 9.58 13.70 14.24
CA GLN A 113 9.67 12.87 15.44
C GLN A 113 8.66 11.74 15.37
N ILE A 114 9.12 10.51 15.60
CA ILE A 114 8.35 9.28 15.47
C ILE A 114 8.55 8.45 16.74
N VAL A 115 7.46 7.97 17.32
CA VAL A 115 7.52 6.95 18.38
C VAL A 115 7.39 5.59 17.72
N VAL A 116 8.48 4.82 17.72
CA VAL A 116 8.58 3.53 17.05
C VAL A 116 7.57 2.53 17.65
N GLY A 117 6.86 1.81 16.80
CA GLY A 117 5.83 0.84 17.21
C GLY A 117 4.46 1.44 17.46
N LYS A 118 4.27 2.76 17.35
CA LYS A 118 2.94 3.36 17.32
C LYS A 118 2.38 3.39 15.91
N GLY A 119 1.08 3.07 15.76
CA GLY A 119 0.42 2.88 14.48
C GLY A 119 0.00 4.16 13.74
N ASP A 120 0.71 5.27 13.95
CA ASP A 120 0.47 6.56 13.30
C ASP A 120 1.43 6.85 12.13
N ILE A 121 2.25 5.86 11.76
CA ILE A 121 3.18 5.90 10.63
C ILE A 121 3.00 4.66 9.74
N GLU A 122 3.59 4.71 8.54
CA GLU A 122 3.59 3.60 7.59
C GLU A 122 4.32 2.38 8.18
N ASP A 123 3.74 1.19 8.04
CA ASP A 123 4.29 -0.06 8.57
C ASP A 123 5.73 -0.29 8.10
N GLY A 124 6.02 0.00 6.83
CA GLY A 124 7.36 -0.16 6.27
C GLY A 124 8.36 0.84 6.82
N LEU A 125 7.94 2.07 7.14
CA LEU A 125 8.80 3.03 7.83
C LEU A 125 9.09 2.57 9.26
N ASN A 126 8.07 2.13 9.97
CA ASN A 126 8.22 1.60 11.34
C ASN A 126 9.18 0.39 11.40
N GLU A 127 9.06 -0.52 10.43
CA GLU A 127 9.98 -1.65 10.30
C GLU A 127 11.41 -1.20 9.96
N THR A 128 11.55 -0.24 9.04
CA THR A 128 12.84 0.33 8.66
C THR A 128 13.58 0.92 9.87
N LEU A 129 12.89 1.71 10.68
CA LEU A 129 13.49 2.34 11.86
C LEU A 129 14.07 1.31 12.85
N GLN A 130 13.38 0.17 13.04
CA GLN A 130 13.85 -0.90 13.93
C GLN A 130 15.06 -1.69 13.39
N MET A 131 15.40 -1.51 12.12
CA MET A 131 16.59 -2.09 11.50
C MET A 131 17.79 -1.11 11.50
N LEU A 132 17.61 0.11 11.99
CA LEU A 132 18.61 1.15 12.00
C LEU A 132 19.14 1.42 13.42
N ARG A 133 20.24 2.16 13.48
CA ARG A 133 20.89 2.64 14.70
C ARG A 133 20.88 4.17 14.75
N PRO A 134 21.15 4.79 15.89
CA PRO A 134 21.39 6.23 15.95
C PRO A 134 22.45 6.66 14.92
N HIS A 135 22.17 7.77 14.23
CA HIS A 135 23.00 8.36 13.17
C HIS A 135 23.17 7.52 11.90
N ALA A 136 22.40 6.42 11.75
CA ALA A 136 22.39 5.65 10.51
C ALA A 136 21.77 6.44 9.35
N ARG A 137 22.24 6.13 8.13
CA ARG A 137 21.64 6.61 6.88
C ARG A 137 21.24 5.42 6.00
N ALA A 138 20.03 5.44 5.51
CA ALA A 138 19.50 4.34 4.73
C ALA A 138 18.54 4.81 3.63
N THR A 139 18.40 3.98 2.60
CA THR A 139 17.31 4.04 1.63
C THR A 139 16.41 2.83 1.82
N ALA A 140 15.14 3.07 2.09
CA ALA A 140 14.11 2.05 2.10
C ALA A 140 13.19 2.20 0.89
N ILE A 141 12.84 1.09 0.23
CA ILE A 141 11.84 1.07 -0.84
C ILE A 141 10.66 0.23 -0.35
N LEU A 142 9.51 0.85 -0.30
CA LEU A 142 8.28 0.29 0.24
C LEU A 142 7.31 -0.04 -0.90
N ILE A 143 6.83 -1.27 -0.93
CA ILE A 143 5.67 -1.62 -1.76
C ILE A 143 4.42 -0.88 -1.23
N PRO A 144 3.36 -0.72 -2.03
CA PRO A 144 2.19 0.04 -1.63
C PRO A 144 1.59 -0.38 -0.29
N ASP A 145 1.49 -1.68 -0.03
CA ASP A 145 0.88 -2.22 1.20
C ASP A 145 1.69 -1.90 2.48
N LYS A 146 2.98 -1.60 2.33
CA LYS A 146 3.89 -1.19 3.41
C LYS A 146 4.01 0.34 3.57
N ALA A 147 3.38 1.08 2.64
CA ALA A 147 3.36 2.54 2.61
C ALA A 147 1.93 3.06 2.79
N PHE A 148 1.40 3.83 1.84
CA PHE A 148 0.06 4.44 1.91
C PHE A 148 -1.05 3.60 1.26
N GLY A 149 -0.78 2.34 0.95
CA GLY A 149 -1.78 1.38 0.46
C GLY A 149 -2.45 1.76 -0.85
N LEU A 150 -3.72 1.33 -0.97
CA LEU A 150 -4.52 1.52 -2.18
C LEU A 150 -5.08 2.94 -2.31
N LEU A 151 -5.18 3.70 -1.22
CA LEU A 151 -5.81 5.02 -1.19
C LEU A 151 -4.80 6.17 -1.35
N GLY A 152 -3.53 5.96 -0.97
CA GLY A 152 -2.56 7.04 -0.85
C GLY A 152 -2.74 7.84 0.45
N ASP A 153 -2.13 9.04 0.52
CA ASP A 153 -2.18 9.92 1.69
C ASP A 153 -3.29 10.97 1.63
N ASN A 154 -4.18 10.89 0.64
CA ASN A 154 -5.22 11.88 0.31
C ASN A 154 -4.69 13.29 0.03
N ASN A 155 -3.39 13.44 -0.26
CA ASN A 155 -2.75 14.72 -0.56
C ASN A 155 -1.84 14.62 -1.79
N LYS A 156 -0.54 14.36 -1.60
CA LYS A 156 0.46 14.35 -2.68
C LYS A 156 0.69 12.96 -3.25
N ILE A 157 0.55 11.90 -2.44
CA ILE A 157 0.83 10.52 -2.81
C ILE A 157 -0.47 9.83 -3.23
N ARG A 158 -0.53 9.41 -4.49
CA ARG A 158 -1.67 8.63 -5.01
C ARG A 158 -1.65 7.22 -4.46
N GLY A 159 -2.81 6.57 -4.50
CA GLY A 159 -2.90 5.15 -4.15
C GLY A 159 -1.99 4.27 -5.02
N ARG A 160 -1.58 3.16 -4.44
CA ARG A 160 -0.75 2.12 -5.07
C ARG A 160 0.59 2.63 -5.62
N GLN A 161 1.28 3.48 -4.85
CA GLN A 161 2.61 3.96 -5.19
C GLN A 161 3.69 3.16 -4.46
N ILE A 162 4.70 2.69 -5.20
CA ILE A 162 5.97 2.28 -4.62
C ILE A 162 6.72 3.54 -4.23
N LEU A 163 7.18 3.61 -3.00
CA LEU A 163 7.85 4.78 -2.44
C LEU A 163 9.30 4.45 -2.06
N ARG A 164 10.17 5.41 -2.32
CA ARG A 164 11.53 5.45 -1.83
C ARG A 164 11.61 6.46 -0.70
N TYR A 165 12.12 6.01 0.44
CA TYR A 165 12.46 6.79 1.60
C TYR A 165 13.98 6.86 1.72
N ASP A 166 14.55 8.04 1.61
CA ASP A 166 15.91 8.29 2.03
C ASP A 166 15.83 8.86 3.45
N ILE A 167 16.47 8.20 4.41
CA ILE A 167 16.31 8.43 5.86
C ILE A 167 17.69 8.65 6.49
N GLU A 168 17.77 9.63 7.38
CA GLU A 168 18.88 9.84 8.29
C GLU A 168 18.35 9.94 9.72
N ILE A 169 18.90 9.14 10.63
CA ILE A 169 18.55 9.17 12.05
C ILE A 169 19.34 10.30 12.72
N LEU A 170 18.64 11.34 13.17
CA LEU A 170 19.26 12.50 13.81
C LEU A 170 19.45 12.29 15.30
N ASP A 171 18.46 11.74 16.00
CA ASP A 171 18.48 11.50 17.44
C ASP A 171 17.55 10.35 17.83
N VAL A 172 17.84 9.68 18.94
CA VAL A 172 17.03 8.59 19.52
C VAL A 172 16.94 8.79 21.03
N LYS A 173 15.70 8.75 21.56
CA LYS A 173 15.39 8.97 22.99
C LYS A 173 14.55 7.85 23.55
#